data_7c7e36adea72e73d2cefc3f6ea7a9b41
#
_entry.id   7c7e36adea72e73d2cefc3f6ea7a9b41
#
_cell.length_a   1.000
_cell.length_b   1.000
_cell.length_c   1.000
_cell.angle_alpha   90.00
_cell.angle_beta   90.00
_cell.angle_gamma   90.00
#
_symmetry.space_group_name_H-M   'P 1'
#
loop_
_entity.id
_entity.type
_entity.pdbx_description
1 polymer ?
#
loop_
_entity_poly.entity_id
_entity_poly.type
_entity_poly.pdbx_seq_one_letter_code
_entity_poly.pdbx_strand_id
1 'polypeptide(L)'
;MSEEILVHKTDLMVHGDSYQILVFCRADGRHFAKTHFSEGDIIINDGSSLEEALAKHEKLLPLAISSRKVMHGFERTLKKGKGARS
;
A
#
# COMPACT_ATOMS: atom_id res chain seq x y z
N MET A 1 11.73 -22.95 3.63
CA MET A 1 10.65 -22.08 4.01
C MET A 1 11.16 -20.78 4.50
N SER A 2 10.72 -19.70 3.95
CA SER A 2 11.20 -18.42 4.39
C SER A 2 10.26 -17.87 5.45
N GLU A 3 10.83 -17.50 6.57
CA GLU A 3 10.11 -16.85 7.62
C GLU A 3 10.29 -15.36 7.50
N GLU A 4 9.23 -14.64 7.77
CA GLU A 4 9.30 -13.18 7.80
C GLU A 4 9.13 -12.73 9.25
N ILE A 5 10.03 -11.86 9.67
CA ILE A 5 9.99 -11.32 11.01
C ILE A 5 9.69 -9.85 10.91
N LEU A 6 8.71 -9.39 11.66
CA LEU A 6 8.37 -7.98 11.69
C LEU A 6 9.48 -7.22 12.40
N VAL A 7 10.13 -6.29 11.70
CA VAL A 7 11.26 -5.55 12.24
C VAL A 7 10.95 -4.05 12.41
N HIS A 8 9.86 -3.57 11.80
CA HIS A 8 9.55 -2.15 11.89
C HIS A 8 8.08 -1.92 11.61
N LYS A 9 7.50 -0.96 12.31
CA LYS A 9 6.10 -0.60 12.13
C LYS A 9 5.98 0.90 12.28
N THR A 10 5.34 1.54 11.32
CA THR A 10 5.18 2.98 11.35
C THR A 10 3.90 3.36 10.62
N ASP A 11 3.51 4.61 10.75
CA ASP A 11 2.33 5.13 10.06
C ASP A 11 2.75 6.26 9.14
N LEU A 12 2.06 6.36 8.02
CA LEU A 12 2.30 7.44 7.06
C LEU A 12 0.99 8.15 6.81
N MET A 13 1.00 9.47 6.93
CA MET A 13 -0.18 10.29 6.65
C MET A 13 -0.20 10.63 5.17
N VAL A 14 -1.30 10.29 4.50
CA VAL A 14 -1.48 10.62 3.10
C VAL A 14 -2.87 11.19 2.94
N HIS A 15 -2.95 12.44 2.49
CA HIS A 15 -4.23 13.11 2.25
C HIS A 15 -5.16 13.07 3.47
N GLY A 16 -4.56 13.22 4.65
CA GLY A 16 -5.34 13.28 5.88
C GLY A 16 -5.66 11.94 6.50
N ASP A 17 -5.35 10.86 5.83
CA ASP A 17 -5.58 9.52 6.35
C ASP A 17 -4.27 8.88 6.77
N SER A 18 -4.32 8.04 7.79
CA SER A 18 -3.16 7.36 8.30
C SER A 18 -3.11 5.95 7.76
N TYR A 19 -1.94 5.56 7.24
CA TYR A 19 -1.73 4.24 6.67
C TYR A 19 -0.58 3.57 7.38
N GLN A 20 -0.79 2.34 7.81
CA GLN A 20 0.23 1.62 8.55
C GLN A 20 1.17 0.91 7.59
N ILE A 21 2.47 1.03 7.85
CA ILE A 21 3.49 0.35 7.07
C ILE A 21 4.18 -0.65 7.98
N LEU A 22 4.17 -1.91 7.57
CA LEU A 22 4.83 -2.99 8.30
C LEU A 22 6.02 -3.45 7.47
N VAL A 23 7.18 -3.53 8.10
CA VAL A 23 8.37 -4.00 7.39
C VAL A 23 8.81 -5.31 7.99
N PHE A 24 8.98 -6.29 7.13
CA PHE A 24 9.38 -7.64 7.50
C PHE A 24 10.74 -7.95 6.92
N CYS A 25 11.49 -8.76 7.62
CA CYS A 25 12.81 -9.20 7.16
C CYS A 25 12.81 -10.71 7.02
N ARG A 26 13.37 -11.19 5.92
CA ARG A 26 13.53 -12.61 5.70
C ARG A 26 14.93 -13.04 6.08
N ALA A 27 15.11 -14.36 6.18
CA ALA A 27 16.40 -14.91 6.58
C ALA A 27 17.52 -14.52 5.62
N ASP A 28 17.19 -14.28 4.36
CA ASP A 28 18.20 -13.92 3.36
C ASP A 28 18.55 -12.43 3.40
N GLY A 29 17.98 -11.68 4.32
CA GLY A 29 18.28 -10.26 4.45
C GLY A 29 17.38 -9.35 3.65
N ARG A 30 16.48 -9.89 2.83
CA ARG A 30 15.53 -9.06 2.09
C ARG A 30 14.49 -8.49 3.04
N HIS A 31 14.12 -7.26 2.78
CA HIS A 31 13.10 -6.58 3.56
C HIS A 31 11.89 -6.32 2.69
N PHE A 32 10.71 -6.40 3.30
CA PHE A 32 9.45 -6.23 2.58
C PHE A 32 8.58 -5.26 3.37
N ALA A 33 8.18 -4.18 2.73
CA ALA A 33 7.27 -3.20 3.33
C ALA A 33 5.88 -3.47 2.81
N LYS A 34 4.90 -3.51 3.71
CA LYS A 34 3.54 -3.90 3.37
C LYS A 34 2.54 -2.93 3.98
N THR A 35 1.49 -2.62 3.23
CA THR A 35 0.36 -1.84 3.72
C THR A 35 -0.92 -2.51 3.27
N HIS A 36 -1.81 -2.77 4.21
CA HIS A 36 -3.12 -3.36 3.92
C HIS A 36 -4.15 -2.23 3.82
N PHE A 37 -4.92 -2.24 2.76
CA PHE A 37 -6.00 -1.26 2.57
C PHE A 37 -7.34 -1.84 2.97
N SER A 38 -7.61 -3.04 2.48
CA SER A 38 -8.81 -3.74 2.80
C SER A 38 -8.52 -5.21 2.62
N GLU A 39 -9.52 -6.02 2.88
CA GLU A 39 -9.35 -7.46 2.75
C GLU A 39 -8.93 -7.79 1.32
N GLY A 40 -7.78 -8.45 1.21
CA GLY A 40 -7.28 -8.84 -0.10
C GLY A 40 -6.60 -7.75 -0.89
N ASP A 41 -6.55 -6.52 -0.37
CA ASP A 41 -5.91 -5.42 -1.07
C ASP A 41 -4.69 -4.98 -0.27
N ILE A 42 -3.52 -5.32 -0.77
CA ILE A 42 -2.27 -5.06 -0.07
C ILE A 42 -1.24 -4.55 -1.07
N ILE A 43 -0.40 -3.65 -0.60
CA ILE A 43 0.74 -3.16 -1.38
C ILE A 43 2.00 -3.68 -0.73
N ILE A 44 2.86 -4.29 -1.53
CA ILE A 44 4.12 -4.86 -1.05
C ILE A 44 5.24 -4.39 -1.96
N ASN A 45 6.33 -3.97 -1.34
CA ASN A 45 7.56 -3.75 -2.09
C ASN A 45 8.73 -4.26 -1.26
N ASP A 46 9.85 -4.51 -1.93
CA ASP A 46 11.01 -5.06 -1.26
C ASP A 46 12.19 -4.12 -1.37
N GLY A 47 13.20 -4.42 -0.58
CA GLY A 47 14.45 -3.70 -0.60
C GLY A 47 15.54 -4.54 0.01
N SER A 48 16.77 -4.10 -0.15
CA SER A 48 17.92 -4.81 0.39
C SER A 48 18.19 -4.41 1.85
N SER A 49 17.48 -3.42 2.35
CA SER A 49 17.62 -2.97 3.73
C SER A 49 16.29 -2.41 4.19
N LEU A 50 16.19 -2.22 5.50
CA LEU A 50 15.00 -1.60 6.09
C LEU A 50 14.78 -0.21 5.50
N GLU A 51 15.84 0.58 5.44
CA GLU A 51 15.74 1.94 4.93
C GLU A 51 15.28 1.97 3.48
N GLU A 52 15.81 1.07 2.67
CA GLU A 52 15.45 1.04 1.26
C GLU A 52 14.00 0.63 1.07
N ALA A 53 13.58 -0.43 1.75
CA ALA A 53 12.21 -0.90 1.62
C ALA A 53 11.23 0.17 2.09
N LEU A 54 11.54 0.83 3.20
CA LEU A 54 10.67 1.85 3.75
C LEU A 54 10.62 3.07 2.85
N ALA A 55 11.77 3.53 2.35
CA ALA A 55 11.82 4.71 1.50
C ALA A 55 11.04 4.47 0.20
N LYS A 56 11.19 3.30 -0.39
CA LYS A 56 10.44 2.97 -1.60
C LYS A 56 8.95 2.95 -1.32
N HIS A 57 8.57 2.39 -0.19
CA HIS A 57 7.16 2.27 0.17
C HIS A 57 6.54 3.65 0.40
N GLU A 58 7.28 4.54 1.04
CA GLU A 58 6.80 5.88 1.30
C GLU A 58 6.55 6.66 0.01
N LYS A 59 7.34 6.39 -1.01
CA LYS A 59 7.13 7.02 -2.31
C LYS A 59 6.01 6.35 -3.09
N LEU A 60 5.91 5.04 -2.97
CA LEU A 60 4.92 4.26 -3.71
C LEU A 60 3.52 4.45 -3.16
N LEU A 61 3.41 4.56 -1.84
CA LEU A 61 2.10 4.55 -1.18
C LEU A 61 1.18 5.67 -1.63
N PRO A 62 1.63 6.93 -1.71
CA PRO A 62 0.73 8.00 -2.18
C PRO A 62 0.23 7.76 -3.60
N LEU A 63 1.08 7.24 -4.46
CA LEU A 63 0.69 6.95 -5.83
C LEU A 63 -0.33 5.84 -5.88
N ALA A 64 -0.12 4.79 -5.09
CA ALA A 64 -1.04 3.68 -5.05
C ALA A 64 -2.40 4.09 -4.50
N ILE A 65 -2.39 4.95 -3.49
CA ILE A 65 -3.64 5.46 -2.92
C ILE A 65 -4.38 6.31 -3.93
N SER A 66 -3.67 7.19 -4.62
CA SER A 66 -4.29 8.03 -5.63
C SER A 66 -4.90 7.20 -6.75
N SER A 67 -4.19 6.16 -7.15
CA SER A 67 -4.68 5.27 -8.20
C SER A 67 -5.99 4.61 -7.77
N ARG A 68 -6.05 4.16 -6.52
CA ARG A 68 -7.26 3.51 -6.02
C ARG A 68 -8.42 4.50 -5.94
N LYS A 69 -8.15 5.71 -5.53
CA LYS A 69 -9.21 6.72 -5.47
C LYS A 69 -9.72 7.06 -6.85
N VAL A 70 -8.83 7.16 -7.82
CA VAL A 70 -9.25 7.41 -9.20
C VAL A 70 -10.10 6.27 -9.71
N MET A 71 -9.68 5.03 -9.45
CA MET A 71 -10.43 3.87 -9.89
C MET A 71 -11.82 3.85 -9.28
N HIS A 72 -11.91 4.09 -7.99
CA HIS A 72 -13.20 4.11 -7.30
C HIS A 72 -14.09 5.23 -7.85
N GLY A 73 -13.50 6.40 -8.08
CA GLY A 73 -14.26 7.49 -8.64
C GLY A 73 -14.75 7.18 -10.04
N PHE A 74 -13.91 6.55 -10.82
CA PHE A 74 -14.26 6.16 -12.17
C PHE A 74 -15.42 5.16 -12.18
N GLU A 75 -15.33 4.16 -11.33
CA GLU A 75 -16.40 3.17 -11.20
C GLU A 75 -17.69 3.79 -10.79
N ARG A 76 -17.61 4.69 -9.80
CA ARG A 76 -18.80 5.36 -9.32
C ARG A 76 -19.44 6.21 -10.40
N THR A 77 -18.59 6.89 -11.16
CA THR A 77 -19.08 7.73 -12.26
C THR A 77 -19.78 6.89 -13.31
N LEU A 78 -19.21 5.75 -13.64
CA LEU A 78 -19.82 4.86 -14.63
C LEU A 78 -21.18 4.37 -14.16
N LYS A 79 -21.27 3.97 -12.90
CA LYS A 79 -22.53 3.50 -12.36
C LYS A 79 -23.58 4.61 -12.38
N LYS A 80 -23.17 5.78 -11.95
CA LYS A 80 -24.07 6.93 -11.95
C LYS A 80 -24.54 7.24 -13.36
N GLY A 81 -23.60 7.19 -14.31
CA GLY A 81 -23.94 7.45 -15.68
C GLY A 81 -25.03 6.54 -16.18
N LYS A 82 -24.89 5.28 -15.88
CA LYS A 82 -25.91 4.32 -16.30
C LYS A 82 -27.24 4.61 -15.63
N GLY A 83 -27.21 4.83 -14.32
CA GLY A 83 -28.43 5.10 -13.59
C GLY A 83 -29.03 6.43 -13.97
N ALA A 84 -28.18 7.42 -14.15
CA ALA A 84 -28.67 8.76 -14.43
C ALA A 84 -29.33 8.85 -15.79
N ARG A 85 -28.85 8.11 -16.73
CA ARG A 85 -29.41 8.16 -18.07
C ARG A 85 -30.73 7.50 -18.18
N SER A 86 -31.00 6.66 -17.27
CA SER A 86 -32.29 5.99 -17.25
C SER A 86 -33.38 6.95 -16.87
#